data_159a47aa67b5599ce04c1285343c5129
#
_entry.id   159a47aa67b5599ce04c1285343c5129
#
_cell.length_a   1.000
_cell.length_b   1.000
_cell.length_c   1.000
_cell.angle_alpha   90.00
_cell.angle_beta   90.00
_cell.angle_gamma   90.00
#
_symmetry.space_group_name_H-M   'P 1'
#
loop_
_entity.id
_entity.type
_entity.pdbx_description
1 polymer ?
#
loop_
_entity_poly.entity_id
_entity_poly.type
_entity_poly.pdbx_seq_one_letter_code
_entity_poly.pdbx_strand_id
1 'polypeptide(L)'
;LCTDDVPYQQWRAQCRQPAWQAALLARSVPERIALAQSLRQQSAQQQQSAAVLADVNRDAVNAAMGAHDCPVLVHGHTHRPALHRWSHPGGQRTRWVLSDWTEGDASTPPRGHVMSFAEGMALPVAAD
;
A
#
# COMPACT_ATOMS: atom_id res chain seq x y z
N LEU A 1 -0.60 -5.90 4.94
CA LEU A 1 -1.44 -6.74 4.08
C LEU A 1 -0.67 -7.35 2.89
N CYS A 2 0.42 -6.73 2.43
CA CYS A 2 1.32 -7.28 1.39
C CYS A 2 2.29 -8.29 2.02
N THR A 3 1.78 -9.40 2.53
CA THR A 3 2.58 -10.41 3.26
C THR A 3 3.41 -11.30 2.35
N ASP A 4 3.08 -11.34 1.06
CA ASP A 4 3.76 -12.19 0.08
C ASP A 4 5.08 -11.57 -0.43
N ASP A 5 5.30 -10.28 -0.18
CA ASP A 5 6.58 -9.61 -0.45
C ASP A 5 7.57 -9.89 0.69
N VAL A 6 8.11 -11.09 0.68
CA VAL A 6 9.05 -11.57 1.73
C VAL A 6 10.29 -10.68 1.86
N PRO A 7 10.96 -10.24 0.77
CA PRO A 7 12.11 -9.33 0.87
C PRO A 7 11.75 -8.01 1.57
N TYR A 8 10.62 -7.42 1.22
CA TYR A 8 10.14 -6.20 1.88
C TYR A 8 9.82 -6.44 3.36
N GLN A 9 9.18 -7.55 3.71
CA GLN A 9 8.86 -7.88 5.10
C GLN A 9 10.14 -8.04 5.96
N GLN A 10 11.16 -8.68 5.42
CA GLN A 10 12.47 -8.82 6.09
C GLN A 10 13.13 -7.46 6.29
N TRP A 11 13.20 -6.64 5.24
CA TRP A 11 13.75 -5.29 5.32
C TRP A 11 12.98 -4.43 6.33
N ARG A 12 11.65 -4.46 6.30
CA ARG A 12 10.78 -3.75 7.24
C ARG A 12 11.04 -4.18 8.69
N ALA A 13 11.20 -5.47 8.94
CA ALA A 13 11.53 -5.99 10.27
C ALA A 13 12.90 -5.48 10.74
N GLN A 14 13.90 -5.47 9.88
CA GLN A 14 15.22 -4.94 10.16
C GLN A 14 15.20 -3.45 10.51
N CYS A 15 14.54 -2.62 9.71
CA CYS A 15 14.45 -1.18 9.92
C CYS A 15 13.72 -0.79 11.21
N ARG A 16 12.92 -1.68 11.77
CA ARG A 16 12.22 -1.46 13.04
C ARG A 16 13.02 -1.85 14.28
N GLN A 17 14.19 -2.46 14.11
CA GLN A 17 15.04 -2.79 15.24
C GLN A 17 15.64 -1.53 15.84
N PRO A 18 15.60 -1.34 17.17
CA PRO A 18 16.16 -0.16 17.83
C PRO A 18 17.64 0.08 17.49
N ALA A 19 18.43 -1.00 17.41
CA ALA A 19 19.83 -0.91 17.05
C ALA A 19 20.06 -0.35 15.64
N TRP A 20 19.24 -0.76 14.65
CA TRP A 20 19.31 -0.25 13.29
C TRP A 20 18.93 1.23 13.24
N GLN A 21 17.86 1.63 13.97
CA GLN A 21 17.42 3.02 14.05
C GLN A 21 18.50 3.91 14.72
N ALA A 22 19.10 3.46 15.81
CA ALA A 22 20.18 4.18 16.47
C ALA A 22 21.39 4.36 15.54
N ALA A 23 21.79 3.31 14.82
CA ALA A 23 22.89 3.38 13.86
C ALA A 23 22.58 4.35 12.69
N LEU A 24 21.33 4.38 12.21
CA LEU A 24 20.91 5.32 11.20
C LEU A 24 20.94 6.77 11.71
N LEU A 25 20.45 7.00 12.92
CA LEU A 25 20.39 8.35 13.52
C LEU A 25 21.79 8.88 13.87
N ALA A 26 22.76 8.01 14.13
CA ALA A 26 24.15 8.38 14.34
C ALA A 26 24.87 8.87 13.07
N ARG A 27 24.34 8.61 11.88
CA ARG A 27 24.89 9.10 10.61
C ARG A 27 24.61 10.58 10.42
N SER A 28 25.48 11.25 9.68
CA SER A 28 25.26 12.63 9.26
C SER A 28 24.02 12.75 8.33
N VAL A 29 23.44 13.96 8.25
CA VAL A 29 22.28 14.21 7.38
C VAL A 29 22.56 13.87 5.91
N PRO A 30 23.73 14.23 5.31
CA PRO A 30 24.04 13.84 3.92
C PRO A 30 24.05 12.32 3.72
N GLU A 31 24.64 11.57 4.65
CA GLU A 31 24.67 10.10 4.55
C GLU A 31 23.27 9.47 4.63
N ARG A 32 22.39 10.01 5.47
CA ARG A 32 20.99 9.58 5.55
C ARG A 32 20.23 9.87 4.25
N ILE A 33 20.46 11.02 3.63
CA ILE A 33 19.87 11.39 2.34
C ILE A 33 20.36 10.43 1.24
N ALA A 34 21.67 10.18 1.16
CA ALA A 34 22.25 9.26 0.19
C ALA A 34 21.68 7.83 0.34
N LEU A 35 21.54 7.34 1.57
CA LEU A 35 20.91 6.05 1.84
C LEU A 35 19.44 6.02 1.39
N ALA A 36 18.67 7.07 1.69
CA ALA A 36 17.26 7.14 1.26
C ALA A 36 17.12 7.15 -0.26
N GLN A 37 18.00 7.86 -0.97
CA GLN A 37 18.04 7.87 -2.44
C GLN A 37 18.36 6.50 -3.01
N SER A 38 19.38 5.81 -2.46
CA SER A 38 19.74 4.45 -2.85
C SER A 38 18.58 3.47 -2.67
N LEU A 39 17.90 3.50 -1.53
CA LEU A 39 16.74 2.63 -1.25
C LEU A 39 15.57 2.91 -2.20
N ARG A 40 15.32 4.18 -2.56
CA ARG A 40 14.30 4.53 -3.57
C ARG A 40 14.63 3.98 -4.95
N GLN A 41 15.90 4.09 -5.37
CA GLN A 41 16.35 3.56 -6.66
C GLN A 41 16.20 2.03 -6.71
N GLN A 42 16.61 1.33 -5.65
CA GLN A 42 16.45 -0.13 -5.55
C GLN A 42 14.97 -0.53 -5.59
N SER A 43 14.10 0.17 -4.86
CA SER A 43 12.66 -0.08 -4.88
C SER A 43 12.06 0.13 -6.28
N ALA A 44 12.43 1.20 -6.97
CA ALA A 44 11.96 1.48 -8.32
C ALA A 44 12.40 0.39 -9.33
N GLN A 45 13.64 -0.09 -9.23
CA GLN A 45 14.15 -1.19 -10.06
C GLN A 45 13.42 -2.51 -9.80
N GLN A 46 13.16 -2.82 -8.52
CA GLN A 46 12.39 -4.01 -8.15
C GLN A 46 10.95 -3.94 -8.66
N GLN A 47 10.30 -2.79 -8.58
CA GLN A 47 8.95 -2.61 -9.11
C GLN A 47 8.87 -2.77 -10.63
N GLN A 48 9.89 -2.37 -11.38
CA GLN A 48 9.95 -2.57 -12.83
C GLN A 48 10.15 -4.04 -13.22
N SER A 49 10.93 -4.80 -12.45
CA SER A 49 11.19 -6.21 -12.71
C SER A 49 10.08 -7.14 -12.23
N ALA A 50 9.24 -6.68 -11.34
CA ALA A 50 8.22 -7.49 -10.70
C ALA A 50 6.82 -7.13 -11.21
N ALA A 51 6.56 -7.40 -12.49
CA ALA A 51 5.24 -7.26 -13.12
C ALA A 51 4.10 -8.07 -12.41
N VAL A 52 4.44 -8.87 -11.43
CA VAL A 52 3.54 -9.72 -10.64
C VAL A 52 3.30 -9.16 -9.24
N LEU A 53 3.95 -8.08 -8.86
CA LEU A 53 3.88 -7.61 -7.48
C LEU A 53 2.62 -6.86 -7.18
N ALA A 54 2.12 -7.52 -6.41
CA ALA A 54 1.77 -7.56 -5.03
C ALA A 54 0.54 -6.72 -4.80
N ASP A 55 -0.57 -7.24 -5.19
CA ASP A 55 -1.80 -6.90 -4.47
C ASP A 55 -1.68 -7.44 -3.03
N VAL A 56 -2.55 -7.04 -2.15
CA VAL A 56 -2.59 -7.54 -0.78
C VAL A 56 -2.94 -9.03 -0.76
N ASN A 57 -2.33 -9.78 0.15
CA ASN A 57 -2.67 -11.17 0.39
C ASN A 57 -4.10 -11.28 0.92
N ARG A 58 -4.91 -12.15 0.32
CA ARG A 58 -6.34 -12.29 0.65
C ARG A 58 -6.58 -12.80 2.07
N ASP A 59 -5.74 -13.70 2.55
CA ASP A 59 -5.89 -14.26 3.89
C ASP A 59 -5.50 -13.22 4.95
N ALA A 60 -4.46 -12.43 4.67
CA ALA A 60 -4.10 -11.30 5.52
C ALA A 60 -5.20 -10.22 5.56
N VAL A 61 -5.88 -9.98 4.44
CA VAL A 61 -7.07 -9.10 4.39
C VAL A 61 -8.20 -9.67 5.23
N ASN A 62 -8.53 -10.95 5.06
CA ASN A 62 -9.58 -11.61 5.82
C ASN A 62 -9.29 -11.61 7.32
N ALA A 63 -8.05 -11.87 7.71
CA ALA A 63 -7.61 -11.83 9.11
C ALA A 63 -7.75 -10.43 9.71
N ALA A 64 -7.33 -9.39 8.99
CA ALA A 64 -7.46 -8.00 9.44
C ALA A 64 -8.93 -7.59 9.58
N MET A 65 -9.77 -7.91 8.60
CA MET A 65 -11.20 -7.61 8.64
C MET A 65 -11.90 -8.36 9.79
N GLY A 66 -11.52 -9.61 10.04
CA GLY A 66 -12.03 -10.41 11.16
C GLY A 66 -11.61 -9.87 12.52
N ALA A 67 -10.35 -9.44 12.67
CA ALA A 67 -9.84 -8.89 13.92
C ALA A 67 -10.54 -7.59 14.34
N HIS A 68 -11.10 -6.84 13.39
CA HIS A 68 -11.81 -5.59 13.62
C HIS A 68 -13.32 -5.70 13.43
N ASP A 69 -13.83 -6.89 13.15
CA ASP A 69 -15.25 -7.15 12.84
C ASP A 69 -15.82 -6.18 11.79
N CYS A 70 -15.04 -5.92 10.74
CA CYS A 70 -15.39 -4.98 9.68
C CYS A 70 -15.63 -5.69 8.35
N PRO A 71 -16.81 -5.56 7.73
CA PRO A 71 -17.09 -6.16 6.42
C PRO A 71 -16.47 -5.38 5.25
N VAL A 72 -15.99 -4.16 5.50
CA VAL A 72 -15.42 -3.29 4.48
C VAL A 72 -14.00 -2.88 4.85
N LEU A 73 -13.07 -3.02 3.89
CA LEU A 73 -11.70 -2.53 3.98
C LEU A 73 -11.45 -1.49 2.89
N VAL A 74 -10.92 -0.34 3.28
CA VAL A 74 -10.43 0.69 2.36
C VAL A 74 -8.93 0.83 2.54
N HIS A 75 -8.17 0.78 1.46
CA HIS A 75 -6.72 0.97 1.52
C HIS A 75 -6.16 1.58 0.21
N GLY A 76 -5.00 2.17 0.30
CA GLY A 76 -4.17 2.60 -0.83
C GLY A 76 -2.94 1.71 -1.01
N HIS A 77 -1.80 2.31 -1.34
CA HIS A 77 -0.47 1.72 -1.42
C HIS A 77 -0.18 0.85 -2.64
N THR A 78 -1.09 -0.01 -3.06
CA THR A 78 -0.86 -0.92 -4.20
C THR A 78 -1.01 -0.22 -5.55
N HIS A 79 -1.52 1.00 -5.59
CA HIS A 79 -1.78 1.82 -6.79
C HIS A 79 -2.59 1.07 -7.87
N ARG A 80 -3.49 0.17 -7.43
CA ARG A 80 -4.37 -0.61 -8.29
C ARG A 80 -5.82 -0.36 -7.90
N PRO A 81 -6.37 0.82 -8.26
CA PRO A 81 -7.71 1.19 -7.87
C PRO A 81 -8.73 0.16 -8.36
N ALA A 82 -9.46 -0.42 -7.43
CA ALA A 82 -10.44 -1.45 -7.73
C ALA A 82 -11.42 -1.65 -6.56
N LEU A 83 -12.58 -2.21 -6.89
CA LEU A 83 -13.53 -2.72 -5.94
C LEU A 83 -13.57 -4.24 -6.02
N HIS A 84 -13.23 -4.90 -4.93
CA HIS A 84 -13.31 -6.35 -4.81
C HIS A 84 -14.43 -6.74 -3.85
N ARG A 85 -15.22 -7.74 -4.23
CA ARG A 85 -16.27 -8.32 -3.39
C ARG A 85 -16.17 -9.83 -3.40
N TRP A 86 -16.36 -10.46 -2.25
CA TRP A 86 -16.36 -11.92 -2.14
C TRP A 86 -17.17 -12.38 -0.95
N SER A 87 -17.63 -13.62 -1.02
CA SER A 87 -18.28 -14.32 0.09
C SER A 87 -17.23 -14.87 1.06
N HIS A 88 -17.51 -14.73 2.35
CA HIS A 88 -16.72 -15.27 3.45
C HIS A 88 -17.68 -15.90 4.48
N PRO A 89 -17.28 -16.89 5.30
CA PRO A 89 -18.16 -17.48 6.29
C PRO A 89 -18.87 -16.51 7.24
N GLY A 90 -18.26 -15.33 7.48
CA GLY A 90 -18.85 -14.24 8.26
C GLY A 90 -19.68 -13.24 7.44
N GLY A 91 -20.06 -13.54 6.18
CA GLY A 91 -20.84 -12.66 5.32
C GLY A 91 -20.07 -12.11 4.12
N GLN A 92 -20.65 -11.14 3.44
CA GLN A 92 -20.01 -10.47 2.30
C GLN A 92 -18.86 -9.58 2.78
N ARG A 93 -17.75 -9.63 2.05
CA ARG A 93 -16.57 -8.79 2.26
C ARG A 93 -16.38 -7.86 1.06
N THR A 94 -16.02 -6.62 1.36
CA THR A 94 -15.76 -5.60 0.33
C THR A 94 -14.41 -4.95 0.60
N ARG A 95 -13.58 -4.86 -0.44
CA ARG A 95 -12.29 -4.17 -0.39
C ARG A 95 -12.23 -3.09 -1.46
N TRP A 96 -12.05 -1.85 -1.05
CA TRP A 96 -11.79 -0.72 -1.91
C TRP A 96 -10.31 -0.41 -1.94
N VAL A 97 -9.75 -0.33 -3.13
CA VAL A 97 -8.38 0.13 -3.35
C VAL A 97 -8.43 1.52 -3.94
N LEU A 98 -7.85 2.49 -3.24
CA LEU A 98 -7.76 3.87 -3.71
C LEU A 98 -6.61 4.00 -4.72
N SER A 99 -6.74 4.94 -5.66
CA SER A 99 -5.64 5.29 -6.56
C SER A 99 -4.55 6.05 -5.81
N ASP A 100 -3.36 6.09 -6.39
CA ASP A 100 -2.40 7.15 -6.16
C ASP A 100 -2.89 8.47 -6.77
N TRP A 101 -2.33 9.56 -6.29
CA TRP A 101 -2.54 10.88 -6.86
C TRP A 101 -1.35 11.24 -7.73
N THR A 102 -1.61 11.66 -8.96
CA THR A 102 -0.59 12.15 -9.88
C THR A 102 -1.15 13.33 -10.67
N GLU A 103 -0.34 14.36 -10.84
CA GLU A 103 -0.68 15.49 -11.70
C GLU A 103 -0.66 15.12 -13.19
N GLY A 104 -0.12 13.92 -13.50
CA GLY A 104 0.05 13.49 -14.87
C GLY A 104 1.24 14.17 -15.55
N ASP A 105 1.38 13.90 -16.84
CA ASP A 105 2.36 14.51 -17.73
C ASP A 105 1.80 14.57 -19.18
N ALA A 106 2.63 14.91 -20.14
CA ALA A 106 2.22 15.01 -21.55
C ALA A 106 1.68 13.69 -22.15
N SER A 107 1.99 12.54 -21.53
CA SER A 107 1.61 11.20 -21.99
C SER A 107 0.58 10.52 -21.08
N THR A 108 0.47 10.97 -19.84
CA THR A 108 -0.37 10.33 -18.81
C THR A 108 -1.29 11.37 -18.19
N PRO A 109 -2.62 11.19 -18.25
CA PRO A 109 -3.57 12.14 -17.66
C PRO A 109 -3.43 12.20 -16.13
N PRO A 110 -3.85 13.30 -15.49
CA PRO A 110 -3.98 13.36 -14.03
C PRO A 110 -4.84 12.22 -13.51
N ARG A 111 -4.49 11.70 -12.34
CA ARG A 111 -5.23 10.61 -11.70
C ARG A 111 -5.36 10.84 -10.21
N GLY A 112 -6.57 10.65 -9.71
CA GLY A 112 -6.86 10.64 -8.28
C GLY A 112 -8.29 10.17 -8.06
N HIS A 113 -8.55 9.51 -6.93
CA HIS A 113 -9.88 9.13 -6.51
C HIS A 113 -10.13 9.59 -5.09
N VAL A 114 -11.31 10.13 -4.87
CA VAL A 114 -11.82 10.45 -3.54
C VAL A 114 -12.94 9.48 -3.22
N MET A 115 -12.95 8.96 -2.01
CA MET A 115 -14.06 8.17 -1.50
C MET A 115 -14.83 9.02 -0.48
N SER A 116 -16.12 9.21 -0.72
CA SER A 116 -17.02 9.83 0.24
C SER A 116 -17.91 8.78 0.91
N PHE A 117 -18.21 9.01 2.18
CA PHE A 117 -19.11 8.17 2.96
C PHE A 117 -20.35 9.00 3.29
N ALA A 118 -21.52 8.55 2.87
CA ALA A 118 -22.81 9.13 3.26
C ALA A 118 -23.64 8.02 3.91
N GLU A 119 -24.05 8.22 5.17
CA GLU A 119 -24.95 7.35 5.93
C GLU A 119 -24.79 5.83 5.63
N GLY A 120 -23.57 5.29 5.83
CA GLY A 120 -23.29 3.87 5.69
C GLY A 120 -22.99 3.37 4.27
N MET A 121 -23.00 4.21 3.26
CA MET A 121 -22.56 3.84 1.91
C MET A 121 -21.24 4.49 1.55
N ALA A 122 -20.29 3.67 1.10
CA ALA A 122 -19.06 4.16 0.46
C ALA A 122 -19.30 4.31 -1.05
N LEU A 123 -19.21 5.51 -1.56
CA LEU A 123 -19.30 5.79 -2.99
C LEU A 123 -17.95 6.28 -3.50
N PRO A 124 -17.36 5.65 -4.54
CA PRO A 124 -16.21 6.25 -5.21
C PRO A 124 -16.71 7.47 -5.99
N VAL A 125 -16.03 8.58 -5.82
CA VAL A 125 -16.20 9.75 -6.68
C VAL A 125 -14.96 9.83 -7.56
N ALA A 126 -15.15 9.70 -8.87
CA ALA A 126 -14.08 10.02 -9.81
C ALA A 126 -13.81 11.53 -9.71
N ALA A 127 -12.54 11.90 -9.55
CA ALA A 127 -12.14 13.28 -9.76
C ALA A 127 -12.10 13.49 -11.29
N ASP A 128 -12.91 14.44 -11.77
CA ASP A 128 -12.87 14.93 -13.15
C ASP A 128 -11.55 15.63 -13.46
#